data_74dee39e7dc06795e4130f56cd75b017
#
_entry.id   74dee39e7dc06795e4130f56cd75b017
#
_cell.length_a   1.000
_cell.length_b   1.000
_cell.length_c   1.000
_cell.angle_alpha   90.00
_cell.angle_beta   90.00
_cell.angle_gamma   90.00
#
_symmetry.space_group_name_H-M   'P 1'
#
loop_
_entity.id
_entity.type
_entity.pdbx_description
1 polymer ?
#
loop_
_entity_poly.entity_id
_entity_poly.type
_entity_poly.pdbx_seq_one_letter_code
_entity_poly.pdbx_strand_id
1 'polypeptide(L)'
;MRDGFVKCAAMIPSIKVADCANNEAEIIRLIDEAATSGAKVVVFPELCITGYTCGDLFLQDSLLNAAIASLIRIAKHSERLDMIAFVGLPFMYGNKLYNAAAAVSGGRILGITPKTHLPNYSEFYEVRHFNPAPADVSMIKIGGLDYEIPFGSHILYRCTTMPQLVIAAEICEDVWVSNPPSISHTLAGATMIVNCSASDETTGKDIYRRELVSGQSARLVCAYVYCNAGDGESTQDLVFGGQSIIAENGNVLAESRRFINESVYADADLGRITSERRRMTTFYHDTELENEYVNVDFRLNVTECKIMRKYDITPFCLLYTSPSPRDS
;
A
#
# COMPACT_ATOMS: atom_id res chain seq x y z
N MET A 1 -5.73 -12.47 12.84
CA MET A 1 -6.95 -11.81 12.34
C MET A 1 -8.17 -12.04 13.23
N ARG A 2 -8.15 -13.05 14.06
CA ARG A 2 -9.12 -13.16 15.17
C ARG A 2 -9.07 -11.85 15.98
N ASP A 3 -10.13 -11.41 16.54
CA ASP A 3 -10.22 -10.19 17.37
C ASP A 3 -10.01 -8.83 16.64
N GLY A 4 -10.06 -8.81 15.31
CA GLY A 4 -10.02 -7.56 14.53
C GLY A 4 -8.63 -7.06 14.14
N PHE A 5 -7.55 -7.74 14.55
CA PHE A 5 -6.18 -7.33 14.21
C PHE A 5 -5.70 -7.93 12.89
N VAL A 6 -5.04 -7.10 12.07
CA VAL A 6 -4.41 -7.50 10.81
C VAL A 6 -2.95 -7.09 10.84
N LYS A 7 -2.05 -8.07 10.75
CA LYS A 7 -0.63 -7.78 10.63
C LYS A 7 -0.31 -7.29 9.22
N CYS A 8 0.22 -6.08 9.15
CA CYS A 8 0.67 -5.43 7.92
C CYS A 8 2.19 -5.41 7.88
N ALA A 9 2.75 -5.44 6.67
CA ALA A 9 4.17 -5.29 6.42
C ALA A 9 4.42 -4.29 5.28
N ALA A 10 5.38 -3.40 5.47
CA ALA A 10 5.98 -2.61 4.39
C ALA A 10 7.38 -3.14 4.15
N MET A 11 7.61 -3.69 2.94
CA MET A 11 8.76 -4.50 2.60
C MET A 11 9.61 -3.78 1.55
N ILE A 12 10.87 -3.45 1.87
CA ILE A 12 11.76 -2.70 0.99
C ILE A 12 12.75 -3.66 0.33
N PRO A 13 12.57 -4.02 -0.96
CA PRO A 13 13.53 -4.85 -1.68
C PRO A 13 14.82 -4.06 -2.00
N SER A 14 15.95 -4.74 -2.00
CA SER A 14 17.17 -4.22 -2.62
C SER A 14 17.08 -4.48 -4.12
N ILE A 15 16.71 -3.44 -4.87
CA ILE A 15 16.43 -3.58 -6.29
C ILE A 15 17.71 -3.36 -7.15
N LYS A 16 17.62 -3.79 -8.40
CA LYS A 16 18.54 -3.38 -9.48
C LYS A 16 17.73 -2.76 -10.59
N VAL A 17 18.10 -1.56 -10.98
CA VAL A 17 17.40 -0.82 -12.04
C VAL A 17 17.34 -1.65 -13.33
N ALA A 18 16.13 -1.82 -13.87
CA ALA A 18 15.80 -2.59 -15.08
C ALA A 18 16.09 -4.11 -15.03
N ASP A 19 16.50 -4.66 -13.89
CA ASP A 19 16.71 -6.10 -13.72
C ASP A 19 15.50 -6.75 -13.06
N CYS A 20 14.43 -6.96 -13.85
CA CYS A 20 13.18 -7.54 -13.36
C CYS A 20 13.38 -8.93 -12.72
N ALA A 21 14.34 -9.73 -13.20
CA ALA A 21 14.58 -11.07 -12.67
C ALA A 21 15.18 -11.02 -11.25
N ASN A 22 16.16 -10.14 -11.03
CA ASN A 22 16.71 -9.91 -9.69
C ASN A 22 15.65 -9.36 -8.74
N ASN A 23 14.88 -8.37 -9.20
CA ASN A 23 13.88 -7.70 -8.37
C ASN A 23 12.72 -8.64 -8.00
N GLU A 24 12.30 -9.50 -8.94
CA GLU A 24 11.33 -10.58 -8.69
C GLU A 24 11.83 -11.53 -7.59
N ALA A 25 13.07 -12.00 -7.69
CA ALA A 25 13.64 -12.92 -6.71
C ALA A 25 13.69 -12.27 -5.31
N GLU A 26 14.04 -11.01 -5.23
CA GLU A 26 14.10 -10.26 -3.97
C GLU A 26 12.68 -10.01 -3.40
N ILE A 27 11.70 -9.66 -4.24
CA ILE A 27 10.30 -9.51 -3.83
C ILE A 27 9.75 -10.84 -3.31
N ILE A 28 10.00 -11.95 -3.99
CA ILE A 28 9.59 -13.30 -3.55
C ILE A 28 10.22 -13.65 -2.21
N ARG A 29 11.52 -13.42 -2.02
CA ARG A 29 12.21 -13.63 -0.74
C ARG A 29 11.54 -12.86 0.40
N LEU A 30 11.19 -11.59 0.16
CA LEU A 30 10.51 -10.74 1.14
C LEU A 30 9.06 -11.16 1.40
N ILE A 31 8.36 -11.66 0.39
CA ILE A 31 7.03 -12.26 0.54
C ILE A 31 7.10 -13.48 1.49
N ASP A 32 8.09 -14.35 1.34
CA ASP A 32 8.29 -15.52 2.21
C ASP A 32 8.65 -15.11 3.64
N GLU A 33 9.46 -14.05 3.80
CA GLU A 33 9.78 -13.45 5.09
C GLU A 33 8.52 -12.90 5.77
N ALA A 34 7.70 -12.15 5.04
CA ALA A 34 6.43 -11.61 5.52
C ALA A 34 5.44 -12.73 5.91
N ALA A 35 5.36 -13.79 5.10
CA ALA A 35 4.55 -14.98 5.40
C ALA A 35 4.97 -15.64 6.71
N THR A 36 6.28 -15.83 6.90
CA THR A 36 6.86 -16.41 8.12
C THR A 36 6.54 -15.56 9.35
N SER A 37 6.52 -14.23 9.19
CA SER A 37 6.13 -13.28 10.24
C SER A 37 4.63 -13.22 10.49
N GLY A 38 3.81 -13.89 9.66
CA GLY A 38 2.35 -13.92 9.74
C GLY A 38 1.67 -12.66 9.22
N ALA A 39 2.34 -11.88 8.37
CA ALA A 39 1.74 -10.72 7.71
C ALA A 39 0.62 -11.14 6.76
N LYS A 40 -0.46 -10.37 6.76
CA LYS A 40 -1.67 -10.59 5.95
C LYS A 40 -1.80 -9.57 4.82
N VAL A 41 -1.30 -8.37 5.03
CA VAL A 41 -1.24 -7.31 4.02
C VAL A 41 0.21 -6.90 3.88
N VAL A 42 0.74 -7.01 2.67
CA VAL A 42 2.15 -6.74 2.36
C VAL A 42 2.22 -5.71 1.26
N VAL A 43 3.01 -4.65 1.47
CA VAL A 43 3.13 -3.54 0.52
C VAL A 43 4.58 -3.38 0.13
N PHE A 44 4.81 -3.27 -1.16
CA PHE A 44 6.10 -3.02 -1.79
C PHE A 44 6.16 -1.60 -2.38
N PRO A 45 7.36 -1.07 -2.66
CA PRO A 45 7.49 0.25 -3.25
C PRO A 45 6.91 0.36 -4.67
N GLU A 46 6.72 1.60 -5.08
CA GLU A 46 6.37 2.00 -6.44
C GLU A 46 7.41 1.49 -7.44
N LEU A 47 6.94 0.94 -8.57
CA LEU A 47 7.79 0.43 -9.68
C LEU A 47 8.87 -0.57 -9.24
N CYS A 48 8.76 -1.23 -8.10
CA CYS A 48 9.80 -2.08 -7.53
C CYS A 48 10.17 -3.31 -8.37
N ILE A 49 9.32 -3.74 -9.33
CA ILE A 49 9.68 -4.81 -10.28
C ILE A 49 10.78 -4.34 -11.25
N THR A 50 10.77 -3.08 -11.65
CA THR A 50 11.74 -2.54 -12.61
C THR A 50 12.77 -1.63 -11.95
N GLY A 51 12.46 -1.02 -10.82
CA GLY A 51 13.04 0.19 -10.30
C GLY A 51 12.32 1.42 -10.84
N TYR A 52 12.27 2.47 -10.01
CA TYR A 52 11.67 3.76 -10.37
C TYR A 52 12.52 4.54 -11.37
N THR A 53 13.84 4.41 -11.27
CA THR A 53 14.82 5.24 -12.00
C THR A 53 15.25 4.66 -13.37
N CYS A 54 14.37 3.90 -14.03
CA CYS A 54 14.65 3.31 -15.34
C CYS A 54 14.74 4.33 -16.50
N GLY A 55 14.21 5.55 -16.33
CA GLY A 55 14.21 6.58 -17.38
C GLY A 55 13.58 6.09 -18.68
N ASP A 56 14.18 6.40 -19.81
CA ASP A 56 13.65 6.02 -21.14
C ASP A 56 13.63 4.50 -21.41
N LEU A 57 14.18 3.66 -20.52
CA LEU A 57 14.01 2.21 -20.61
C LEU A 57 12.55 1.81 -20.43
N PHE A 58 11.72 2.61 -19.78
CA PHE A 58 10.27 2.38 -19.73
C PHE A 58 9.58 2.35 -21.10
N LEU A 59 10.22 2.89 -22.13
CA LEU A 59 9.71 2.85 -23.51
C LEU A 59 10.12 1.57 -24.27
N GLN A 60 10.83 0.64 -23.61
CA GLN A 60 11.30 -0.60 -24.23
C GLN A 60 10.34 -1.77 -23.95
N ASP A 61 9.79 -2.37 -25.00
CA ASP A 61 8.89 -3.53 -24.87
C ASP A 61 9.54 -4.69 -24.08
N SER A 62 10.85 -4.86 -24.18
CA SER A 62 11.59 -5.89 -23.45
C SER A 62 11.46 -5.72 -21.95
N LEU A 63 11.55 -4.48 -21.43
CA LEU A 63 11.39 -4.18 -20.00
C LEU A 63 9.95 -4.39 -19.56
N LEU A 64 8.97 -3.91 -20.35
CA LEU A 64 7.56 -4.03 -20.03
C LEU A 64 7.09 -5.50 -20.01
N ASN A 65 7.51 -6.28 -21.00
CA ASN A 65 7.22 -7.70 -21.06
C ASN A 65 7.87 -8.47 -19.90
N ALA A 66 9.11 -8.13 -19.54
CA ALA A 66 9.78 -8.74 -18.38
C ALA A 66 9.05 -8.39 -17.08
N ALA A 67 8.58 -7.15 -16.91
CA ALA A 67 7.83 -6.73 -15.73
C ALA A 67 6.51 -7.51 -15.56
N ILE A 68 5.75 -7.68 -16.64
CA ILE A 68 4.51 -8.48 -16.62
C ILE A 68 4.80 -9.96 -16.34
N ALA A 69 5.84 -10.53 -16.95
CA ALA A 69 6.22 -11.92 -16.69
C ALA A 69 6.62 -12.13 -15.21
N SER A 70 7.35 -11.18 -14.62
CA SER A 70 7.70 -11.19 -13.20
C SER A 70 6.47 -11.08 -12.32
N LEU A 71 5.53 -10.17 -12.62
CA LEU A 71 4.28 -10.06 -11.88
C LEU A 71 3.49 -11.38 -11.87
N ILE A 72 3.38 -12.06 -13.02
CA ILE A 72 2.67 -13.34 -13.12
C ILE A 72 3.35 -14.40 -12.23
N ARG A 73 4.68 -14.45 -12.19
CA ARG A 73 5.41 -15.40 -11.33
C ARG A 73 5.28 -15.06 -9.84
N ILE A 74 5.33 -13.77 -9.46
CA ILE A 74 5.07 -13.30 -8.10
C ILE A 74 3.64 -13.68 -7.67
N ALA A 75 2.65 -13.44 -8.54
CA ALA A 75 1.28 -13.83 -8.26
C ALA A 75 1.16 -15.35 -8.06
N LYS A 76 1.75 -16.15 -8.93
CA LYS A 76 1.74 -17.62 -8.79
C LYS A 76 2.42 -18.08 -7.50
N HIS A 77 3.51 -17.44 -7.09
CA HIS A 77 4.18 -17.75 -5.81
C HIS A 77 3.25 -17.56 -4.61
N SER A 78 2.33 -16.59 -4.67
CA SER A 78 1.36 -16.34 -3.60
C SER A 78 0.30 -17.42 -3.41
N GLU A 79 0.23 -18.45 -4.27
CA GLU A 79 -0.87 -19.45 -4.31
C GLU A 79 -1.12 -20.14 -2.97
N ARG A 80 -0.06 -20.43 -2.22
CA ARG A 80 -0.14 -21.13 -0.93
C ARG A 80 0.05 -20.22 0.27
N LEU A 81 0.15 -18.92 0.01
CA LEU A 81 0.38 -17.92 1.05
C LEU A 81 -0.94 -17.28 1.47
N ASP A 82 -1.07 -17.07 2.75
CA ASP A 82 -2.28 -16.52 3.36
C ASP A 82 -2.13 -14.99 3.54
N MET A 83 -2.00 -14.31 2.41
CA MET A 83 -1.80 -12.86 2.35
C MET A 83 -2.32 -12.24 1.05
N ILE A 84 -2.48 -10.92 1.07
CA ILE A 84 -2.57 -10.08 -0.11
C ILE A 84 -1.33 -9.19 -0.16
N ALA A 85 -0.67 -9.11 -1.33
CA ALA A 85 0.48 -8.25 -1.53
C ALA A 85 0.22 -7.23 -2.64
N PHE A 86 0.76 -6.01 -2.47
CA PHE A 86 0.70 -4.93 -3.46
C PHE A 86 2.11 -4.65 -3.97
N VAL A 87 2.29 -4.74 -5.29
CA VAL A 87 3.60 -4.68 -5.95
C VAL A 87 3.58 -3.64 -7.06
N GLY A 88 4.53 -2.71 -7.05
CA GLY A 88 4.64 -1.63 -8.04
C GLY A 88 5.28 -2.09 -9.35
N LEU A 89 4.70 -1.70 -10.50
CA LEU A 89 5.21 -2.01 -11.83
C LEU A 89 4.78 -0.99 -12.89
N PRO A 90 5.52 -0.85 -14.02
CA PRO A 90 5.01 -0.18 -15.21
C PRO A 90 4.01 -1.11 -15.92
N PHE A 91 2.86 -0.59 -16.29
CA PHE A 91 1.79 -1.36 -16.92
C PHE A 91 1.28 -0.69 -18.20
N MET A 92 1.27 -1.41 -19.31
CA MET A 92 0.75 -0.91 -20.59
C MET A 92 -0.69 -1.36 -20.82
N TYR A 93 -1.56 -0.39 -21.08
CA TYR A 93 -2.96 -0.64 -21.47
C TYR A 93 -3.41 0.38 -22.52
N GLY A 94 -4.07 -0.07 -23.58
CA GLY A 94 -4.60 0.79 -24.64
C GLY A 94 -3.56 1.69 -25.31
N ASN A 95 -2.34 1.18 -25.54
CA ASN A 95 -1.18 1.94 -26.06
C ASN A 95 -0.72 3.11 -25.16
N LYS A 96 -1.06 3.06 -23.87
CA LYS A 96 -0.63 4.01 -22.85
C LYS A 96 0.12 3.25 -21.76
N LEU A 97 1.16 3.89 -21.23
CA LEU A 97 1.93 3.36 -20.11
C LEU A 97 1.48 4.02 -18.80
N TYR A 98 1.35 3.21 -17.77
CA TYR A 98 0.91 3.62 -16.44
C TYR A 98 1.91 3.16 -15.38
N ASN A 99 2.16 4.00 -14.41
CA ASN A 99 2.77 3.63 -13.15
C ASN A 99 1.66 3.00 -12.30
N ALA A 100 1.80 1.76 -11.90
CA ALA A 100 0.70 0.99 -11.32
C ALA A 100 1.12 0.12 -10.14
N ALA A 101 0.15 -0.22 -9.28
CA ALA A 101 0.26 -1.19 -8.22
C ALA A 101 -0.67 -2.39 -8.54
N ALA A 102 -0.13 -3.59 -8.53
CA ALA A 102 -0.87 -4.82 -8.70
C ALA A 102 -1.16 -5.47 -7.34
N ALA A 103 -2.41 -5.84 -7.08
CA ALA A 103 -2.78 -6.65 -5.94
C ALA A 103 -2.70 -8.14 -6.31
N VAL A 104 -1.97 -8.93 -5.52
CA VAL A 104 -1.80 -10.37 -5.74
C VAL A 104 -2.18 -11.17 -4.49
N SER A 105 -2.92 -12.25 -4.65
CA SER A 105 -3.30 -13.15 -3.56
C SER A 105 -3.76 -14.51 -4.12
N GLY A 106 -3.46 -15.60 -3.41
CA GLY A 106 -3.95 -16.92 -3.75
C GLY A 106 -3.60 -17.39 -5.16
N GLY A 107 -2.42 -17.04 -5.66
CA GLY A 107 -1.95 -17.42 -7.00
C GLY A 107 -2.47 -16.53 -8.14
N ARG A 108 -3.21 -15.46 -7.84
CA ARG A 108 -3.89 -14.62 -8.83
C ARG A 108 -3.50 -13.15 -8.70
N ILE A 109 -3.51 -12.46 -9.82
CA ILE A 109 -3.58 -11.00 -9.86
C ILE A 109 -5.05 -10.64 -9.67
N LEU A 110 -5.36 -9.84 -8.65
CA LEU A 110 -6.72 -9.46 -8.30
C LEU A 110 -7.18 -8.19 -9.02
N GLY A 111 -6.26 -7.29 -9.30
CA GLY A 111 -6.53 -6.02 -9.99
C GLY A 111 -5.26 -5.19 -10.11
N ILE A 112 -5.32 -4.16 -10.92
CA ILE A 112 -4.22 -3.21 -11.15
C ILE A 112 -4.75 -1.79 -10.96
N THR A 113 -4.14 -1.06 -10.02
CA THR A 113 -4.45 0.33 -9.72
C THR A 113 -3.36 1.23 -10.31
N PRO A 114 -3.65 2.02 -11.36
CA PRO A 114 -2.73 3.02 -11.89
C PRO A 114 -2.71 4.27 -11.00
N LYS A 115 -1.56 4.97 -10.99
CA LYS A 115 -1.35 6.25 -10.31
C LYS A 115 -2.24 7.33 -10.88
N THR A 116 -2.92 8.07 -10.01
CA THR A 116 -3.87 9.11 -10.41
C THR A 116 -3.16 10.44 -10.68
N HIS A 117 -2.21 10.82 -9.83
CA HIS A 117 -1.49 12.09 -9.93
C HIS A 117 -0.01 11.84 -10.23
N LEU A 118 0.45 12.37 -11.35
CA LEU A 118 1.83 12.23 -11.80
C LEU A 118 2.62 13.50 -11.46
N PRO A 119 3.65 13.42 -10.60
CA PRO A 119 4.51 14.56 -10.34
C PRO A 119 5.31 14.91 -11.60
N ASN A 120 5.34 16.20 -11.95
CA ASN A 120 6.09 16.73 -13.09
C ASN A 120 6.63 18.12 -12.75
N TYR A 121 7.31 18.21 -11.62
CA TYR A 121 7.92 19.42 -11.07
C TYR A 121 9.21 19.05 -10.35
N SER A 122 10.09 20.04 -10.16
CA SER A 122 11.43 19.88 -9.53
C SER A 122 12.19 18.71 -10.15
N GLU A 123 12.56 17.70 -9.38
CA GLU A 123 13.29 16.50 -9.78
C GLU A 123 12.42 15.43 -10.44
N PHE A 124 11.08 15.60 -10.46
CA PHE A 124 10.15 14.63 -11.04
C PHE A 124 9.72 14.97 -12.45
N TYR A 125 9.69 13.97 -13.33
CA TYR A 125 9.22 14.07 -14.73
C TYR A 125 8.47 12.82 -15.20
N GLU A 126 7.56 12.32 -14.35
CA GLU A 126 6.80 11.10 -14.65
C GLU A 126 5.92 11.22 -15.90
N VAL A 127 5.41 12.41 -16.20
CA VAL A 127 4.59 12.67 -17.41
C VAL A 127 5.34 12.38 -18.72
N ARG A 128 6.69 12.33 -18.69
CA ARG A 128 7.50 11.89 -19.82
C ARG A 128 7.19 10.47 -20.25
N HIS A 129 6.88 9.59 -19.29
CA HIS A 129 6.72 8.15 -19.53
C HIS A 129 5.30 7.67 -19.28
N PHE A 130 4.62 8.21 -18.27
CA PHE A 130 3.37 7.65 -17.75
C PHE A 130 2.18 8.56 -18.02
N ASN A 131 1.00 7.95 -18.02
CA ASN A 131 -0.29 8.61 -18.09
C ASN A 131 -1.01 8.49 -16.75
N PRO A 132 -1.84 9.48 -16.36
CA PRO A 132 -2.68 9.37 -15.18
C PRO A 132 -3.71 8.26 -15.33
N ALA A 133 -4.21 7.75 -14.21
CA ALA A 133 -5.28 6.75 -14.18
C ALA A 133 -6.46 7.16 -15.08
N PRO A 134 -7.08 6.20 -15.82
CA PRO A 134 -8.33 6.48 -16.51
C PRO A 134 -9.45 6.77 -15.51
N ALA A 135 -10.46 7.51 -15.96
CA ALA A 135 -11.61 7.88 -15.11
C ALA A 135 -12.42 6.65 -14.66
N ASP A 136 -12.59 5.69 -15.58
CA ASP A 136 -13.40 4.50 -15.35
C ASP A 136 -12.54 3.26 -15.12
N VAL A 137 -13.07 2.31 -14.34
CA VAL A 137 -12.46 0.99 -14.19
C VAL A 137 -12.87 0.10 -15.38
N SER A 138 -11.89 -0.50 -16.02
CA SER A 138 -12.08 -1.43 -17.14
C SER A 138 -11.75 -2.86 -16.71
N MET A 139 -12.54 -3.83 -17.12
CA MET A 139 -12.15 -5.25 -17.03
C MET A 139 -11.19 -5.57 -18.17
N ILE A 140 -10.00 -6.02 -17.84
CA ILE A 140 -8.92 -6.26 -18.81
C ILE A 140 -8.41 -7.70 -18.76
N LYS A 141 -7.87 -8.16 -19.87
CA LYS A 141 -7.19 -9.45 -19.98
C LYS A 141 -5.70 -9.25 -20.16
N ILE A 142 -4.90 -9.85 -19.28
CA ILE A 142 -3.45 -9.90 -19.41
C ILE A 142 -3.07 -11.15 -20.18
N GLY A 143 -2.14 -11.04 -21.13
CA GLY A 143 -1.62 -12.20 -21.86
C GLY A 143 -1.03 -13.24 -20.90
N GLY A 144 -1.42 -14.51 -21.08
CA GLY A 144 -1.02 -15.62 -20.20
C GLY A 144 -1.98 -15.88 -19.03
N LEU A 145 -3.01 -15.06 -18.83
CA LEU A 145 -4.09 -15.33 -17.87
C LEU A 145 -5.37 -15.76 -18.58
N ASP A 146 -6.13 -16.66 -17.97
CA ASP A 146 -7.41 -17.18 -18.45
C ASP A 146 -8.63 -16.44 -17.86
N TYR A 147 -8.40 -15.39 -17.08
CA TYR A 147 -9.41 -14.55 -16.43
C TYR A 147 -9.15 -13.07 -16.67
N GLU A 148 -10.20 -12.27 -16.48
CA GLU A 148 -10.14 -10.80 -16.52
C GLU A 148 -9.96 -10.24 -15.11
N ILE A 149 -9.34 -9.05 -15.04
CA ILE A 149 -9.10 -8.32 -13.82
C ILE A 149 -9.49 -6.84 -14.00
N PRO A 150 -9.90 -6.12 -12.94
CA PRO A 150 -10.14 -4.69 -13.03
C PRO A 150 -8.82 -3.91 -13.14
N PHE A 151 -8.86 -2.88 -13.98
CA PHE A 151 -7.81 -1.87 -14.16
C PHE A 151 -8.40 -0.48 -13.98
N GLY A 152 -7.96 0.27 -12.98
CA GLY A 152 -8.45 1.61 -12.65
C GLY A 152 -8.17 1.99 -11.20
N SER A 153 -8.46 3.24 -10.83
CA SER A 153 -8.24 3.74 -9.45
C SER A 153 -9.35 3.34 -8.48
N HIS A 154 -10.59 3.16 -8.95
CA HIS A 154 -11.75 2.86 -8.13
C HIS A 154 -11.94 1.35 -7.91
N ILE A 155 -10.99 0.72 -7.19
CA ILE A 155 -11.05 -0.70 -6.84
C ILE A 155 -11.00 -0.85 -5.32
N LEU A 156 -11.94 -1.64 -4.76
CA LEU A 156 -11.93 -2.05 -3.36
C LEU A 156 -11.67 -3.56 -3.26
N TYR A 157 -10.63 -3.95 -2.55
CA TYR A 157 -10.32 -5.34 -2.27
C TYR A 157 -10.97 -5.72 -0.91
N ARG A 158 -11.98 -6.60 -0.96
CA ARG A 158 -12.79 -6.99 0.21
C ARG A 158 -12.42 -8.37 0.72
N CYS A 159 -12.01 -8.47 1.96
CA CYS A 159 -11.74 -9.76 2.58
C CYS A 159 -13.05 -10.42 3.03
N THR A 160 -13.46 -11.51 2.36
CA THR A 160 -14.74 -12.18 2.63
C THR A 160 -14.80 -12.85 4.01
N THR A 161 -13.65 -13.20 4.59
CA THR A 161 -13.55 -13.83 5.92
C THR A 161 -13.39 -12.83 7.05
N MET A 162 -13.09 -11.58 6.73
CA MET A 162 -12.98 -10.46 7.66
C MET A 162 -13.56 -9.21 7.01
N PRO A 163 -14.89 -9.01 7.06
CA PRO A 163 -15.57 -7.90 6.37
C PRO A 163 -15.07 -6.49 6.73
N GLN A 164 -14.43 -6.34 7.89
CA GLN A 164 -13.80 -5.08 8.30
C GLN A 164 -12.54 -4.75 7.49
N LEU A 165 -11.93 -5.72 6.81
CA LEU A 165 -10.75 -5.51 5.97
C LEU A 165 -11.19 -5.20 4.53
N VAL A 166 -11.25 -3.93 4.22
CA VAL A 166 -11.47 -3.38 2.88
C VAL A 166 -10.27 -2.51 2.53
N ILE A 167 -9.55 -2.89 1.48
CA ILE A 167 -8.29 -2.26 1.10
C ILE A 167 -8.48 -1.50 -0.21
N ALA A 168 -7.92 -0.30 -0.29
CA ALA A 168 -7.72 0.42 -1.54
C ALA A 168 -6.27 0.84 -1.69
N ALA A 169 -5.80 0.99 -2.93
CA ALA A 169 -4.44 1.38 -3.24
C ALA A 169 -4.38 2.78 -3.84
N GLU A 170 -3.37 3.55 -3.44
CA GLU A 170 -2.92 4.77 -4.11
C GLU A 170 -1.38 4.74 -4.24
N ILE A 171 -0.80 5.62 -5.03
CA ILE A 171 0.63 5.53 -5.36
C ILE A 171 1.31 6.87 -5.15
N CYS A 172 2.29 6.90 -4.26
CA CYS A 172 3.25 7.98 -4.01
C CYS A 172 2.60 9.37 -4.00
N GLU A 173 2.69 10.13 -5.10
CA GLU A 173 2.17 11.49 -5.25
C GLU A 173 0.69 11.61 -4.90
N ASP A 174 -0.07 10.55 -5.05
CA ASP A 174 -1.50 10.56 -4.75
C ASP A 174 -1.80 11.05 -3.32
N VAL A 175 -0.92 10.77 -2.33
CA VAL A 175 -1.13 11.27 -0.95
C VAL A 175 -0.69 12.71 -0.75
N TRP A 176 0.17 13.27 -1.65
CA TRP A 176 0.73 14.61 -1.49
C TRP A 176 -0.18 15.71 -2.03
N VAL A 177 -1.12 15.37 -2.90
CA VAL A 177 -2.07 16.34 -3.48
C VAL A 177 -3.10 16.81 -2.46
N SER A 178 -3.74 17.94 -2.74
CA SER A 178 -4.75 18.53 -1.84
C SER A 178 -6.03 17.68 -1.71
N ASN A 179 -6.33 16.84 -2.70
CA ASN A 179 -7.46 15.92 -2.71
C ASN A 179 -6.98 14.50 -3.08
N PRO A 180 -6.37 13.76 -2.14
CA PRO A 180 -5.90 12.41 -2.37
C PRO A 180 -7.00 11.42 -2.71
N PRO A 181 -6.76 10.42 -3.59
CA PRO A 181 -7.74 9.35 -3.88
C PRO A 181 -8.20 8.59 -2.63
N SER A 182 -7.36 8.47 -1.61
CA SER A 182 -7.71 7.83 -0.34
C SER A 182 -8.92 8.46 0.37
N ILE A 183 -9.26 9.74 0.10
CA ILE A 183 -10.50 10.35 0.60
C ILE A 183 -11.70 9.60 0.03
N SER A 184 -11.80 9.52 -1.30
CA SER A 184 -12.89 8.81 -1.97
C SER A 184 -12.89 7.32 -1.62
N HIS A 185 -11.72 6.70 -1.56
CA HIS A 185 -11.59 5.28 -1.18
C HIS A 185 -12.19 4.99 0.21
N THR A 186 -11.92 5.85 1.18
CA THR A 186 -12.43 5.64 2.56
C THR A 186 -13.91 5.98 2.70
N LEU A 187 -14.40 6.96 1.97
CA LEU A 187 -15.84 7.27 1.89
C LEU A 187 -16.62 6.15 1.18
N ALA A 188 -16.02 5.48 0.19
CA ALA A 188 -16.57 4.28 -0.45
C ALA A 188 -16.40 3.00 0.39
N GLY A 189 -15.82 3.08 1.59
CA GLY A 189 -15.77 1.99 2.56
C GLY A 189 -14.41 1.38 2.84
N ALA A 190 -13.31 1.81 2.22
CA ALA A 190 -11.97 1.32 2.56
C ALA A 190 -11.62 1.62 4.02
N THR A 191 -11.13 0.62 4.74
CA THR A 191 -10.64 0.73 6.11
C THR A 191 -9.13 0.71 6.20
N MET A 192 -8.48 0.32 5.11
CA MET A 192 -7.04 0.31 4.97
C MET A 192 -6.64 0.89 3.62
N ILE A 193 -5.71 1.82 3.63
CA ILE A 193 -5.07 2.36 2.44
C ILE A 193 -3.65 1.80 2.36
N VAL A 194 -3.26 1.35 1.18
CA VAL A 194 -1.88 0.97 0.87
C VAL A 194 -1.32 1.95 -0.15
N ASN A 195 -0.08 2.37 0.07
CA ASN A 195 0.61 3.30 -0.81
C ASN A 195 1.98 2.74 -1.19
N CYS A 196 2.10 2.36 -2.46
CA CYS A 196 3.37 1.99 -3.07
C CYS A 196 4.09 3.29 -3.46
N SER A 197 5.24 3.59 -2.88
CA SER A 197 5.88 4.89 -3.02
C SER A 197 7.35 4.80 -3.45
N ALA A 198 7.79 5.82 -4.17
CA ALA A 198 9.19 6.13 -4.46
C ALA A 198 9.39 7.64 -4.24
N SER A 199 9.28 8.05 -2.99
CA SER A 199 9.47 9.43 -2.57
C SER A 199 10.93 9.65 -2.18
N ASP A 200 11.55 10.61 -2.82
CA ASP A 200 12.94 10.99 -2.59
C ASP A 200 13.17 11.68 -1.25
N GLU A 201 14.42 11.84 -0.88
CA GLU A 201 14.85 12.52 0.34
C GLU A 201 15.35 13.94 0.02
N THR A 202 14.67 14.92 0.59
CA THR A 202 15.11 16.32 0.66
C THR A 202 15.10 16.78 2.13
N THR A 203 15.71 17.94 2.42
CA THR A 203 15.81 18.43 3.79
C THR A 203 14.43 18.60 4.43
N GLY A 204 14.18 17.88 5.53
CA GLY A 204 12.95 17.94 6.30
C GLY A 204 11.76 17.16 5.71
N LYS A 205 11.91 16.52 4.55
CA LYS A 205 10.83 15.77 3.90
C LYS A 205 10.44 14.51 4.68
N ASP A 206 11.36 13.94 5.42
CA ASP A 206 11.10 12.80 6.32
C ASP A 206 10.08 13.13 7.40
N ILE A 207 10.19 14.30 8.02
CA ILE A 207 9.25 14.78 9.04
C ILE A 207 7.89 15.03 8.37
N TYR A 208 7.88 15.76 7.25
CA TYR A 208 6.67 16.08 6.53
C TYR A 208 5.94 14.81 6.04
N ARG A 209 6.68 13.83 5.47
CA ARG A 209 6.12 12.53 5.07
C ARG A 209 5.45 11.80 6.22
N ARG A 210 6.11 11.77 7.37
CA ARG A 210 5.58 11.14 8.58
C ARG A 210 4.30 11.81 9.06
N GLU A 211 4.28 13.14 9.12
CA GLU A 211 3.09 13.92 9.50
C GLU A 211 1.96 13.76 8.49
N LEU A 212 2.27 13.76 7.19
CA LEU A 212 1.30 13.58 6.13
C LEU A 212 0.60 12.21 6.22
N VAL A 213 1.37 11.12 6.30
CA VAL A 213 0.83 9.75 6.38
C VAL A 213 0.01 9.55 7.65
N SER A 214 0.53 10.00 8.81
CA SER A 214 -0.20 9.89 10.06
C SER A 214 -1.46 10.77 10.08
N GLY A 215 -1.36 12.00 9.58
CA GLY A 215 -2.48 12.94 9.46
C GLY A 215 -3.57 12.44 8.52
N GLN A 216 -3.19 11.83 7.39
CA GLN A 216 -4.14 11.22 6.46
C GLN A 216 -4.86 10.03 7.10
N SER A 217 -4.14 9.15 7.80
CA SER A 217 -4.75 8.05 8.54
C SER A 217 -5.73 8.52 9.63
N ALA A 218 -5.42 9.64 10.30
CA ALA A 218 -6.28 10.27 11.30
C ALA A 218 -7.57 10.83 10.69
N ARG A 219 -7.42 11.65 9.64
CA ARG A 219 -8.55 12.28 8.94
C ARG A 219 -9.53 11.25 8.41
N LEU A 220 -9.03 10.16 7.85
CA LEU A 220 -9.80 9.12 7.21
C LEU A 220 -10.22 7.98 8.16
N VAL A 221 -9.78 8.05 9.42
CA VAL A 221 -10.03 7.00 10.42
C VAL A 221 -9.76 5.62 9.80
N CYS A 222 -8.53 5.41 9.33
CA CYS A 222 -8.13 4.18 8.63
C CYS A 222 -6.74 3.71 9.08
N ALA A 223 -6.40 2.47 8.72
CA ALA A 223 -5.02 2.02 8.66
C ALA A 223 -4.39 2.54 7.36
N TYR A 224 -3.14 2.96 7.42
CA TYR A 224 -2.39 3.43 6.26
C TYR A 224 -1.02 2.77 6.23
N VAL A 225 -0.72 2.04 5.14
CA VAL A 225 0.55 1.33 4.94
C VAL A 225 1.28 1.99 3.79
N TYR A 226 2.28 2.78 4.12
CA TYR A 226 3.14 3.49 3.16
C TYR A 226 4.47 2.76 3.04
N CYS A 227 4.83 2.31 1.84
CA CYS A 227 6.08 1.62 1.56
C CYS A 227 6.92 2.38 0.55
N ASN A 228 8.10 2.86 0.96
CA ASN A 228 8.95 3.72 0.16
C ASN A 228 10.14 2.98 -0.46
N ALA A 229 10.56 3.41 -1.65
CA ALA A 229 11.77 2.92 -2.31
C ALA A 229 13.02 3.21 -1.47
N GLY A 230 13.97 2.30 -1.52
CA GLY A 230 15.23 2.38 -0.78
C GLY A 230 16.45 2.12 -1.66
N ASP A 231 17.30 1.23 -1.20
CA ASP A 231 18.57 0.92 -1.86
C ASP A 231 18.40 0.26 -3.24
N GLY A 232 19.32 0.56 -4.14
CA GLY A 232 19.39 -0.01 -5.49
C GLY A 232 18.89 0.92 -6.60
N GLU A 233 18.13 1.96 -6.28
CA GLU A 233 17.74 2.99 -7.24
C GLU A 233 18.95 3.84 -7.68
N SER A 234 18.88 4.42 -8.89
CA SER A 234 19.90 5.37 -9.35
C SER A 234 19.82 6.67 -8.54
N THR A 235 20.97 7.24 -8.22
CA THR A 235 21.08 8.52 -7.50
C THR A 235 21.37 9.69 -8.44
N GLN A 236 20.91 9.64 -9.69
CA GLN A 236 21.17 10.68 -10.67
C GLN A 236 20.55 12.02 -10.26
N ASP A 237 19.22 12.07 -10.11
CA ASP A 237 18.47 13.26 -9.71
C ASP A 237 17.77 13.07 -8.35
N LEU A 238 17.55 11.83 -7.93
CA LEU A 238 16.75 11.42 -6.78
C LEU A 238 17.57 10.56 -5.84
N VAL A 239 17.36 10.72 -4.54
CA VAL A 239 17.93 9.85 -3.51
C VAL A 239 16.78 9.27 -2.70
N PHE A 240 16.71 7.96 -2.59
CA PHE A 240 15.65 7.26 -1.87
C PHE A 240 16.12 6.78 -0.50
N GLY A 241 15.37 7.12 0.53
CA GLY A 241 15.73 6.82 1.92
C GLY A 241 15.09 5.55 2.48
N GLY A 242 14.11 4.96 1.80
CA GLY A 242 13.43 3.77 2.29
C GLY A 242 12.56 4.00 3.53
N GLN A 243 12.14 5.25 3.83
CA GLN A 243 11.28 5.52 4.98
C GLN A 243 9.86 5.01 4.71
N SER A 244 9.56 3.82 5.25
CA SER A 244 8.22 3.21 5.22
C SER A 244 7.51 3.46 6.55
N ILE A 245 6.19 3.64 6.51
CA ILE A 245 5.38 4.05 7.67
C ILE A 245 4.10 3.24 7.69
N ILE A 246 3.77 2.65 8.83
CA ILE A 246 2.46 2.05 9.09
C ILE A 246 1.78 2.89 10.16
N ALA A 247 0.64 3.48 9.82
CA ALA A 247 -0.13 4.32 10.71
C ALA A 247 -1.57 3.82 10.87
N GLU A 248 -2.21 4.16 11.98
CA GLU A 248 -3.59 3.83 12.30
C GLU A 248 -4.23 4.99 13.05
N ASN A 249 -5.28 5.57 12.48
CA ASN A 249 -6.04 6.64 13.13
C ASN A 249 -5.14 7.71 13.79
N GLY A 250 -4.13 8.18 13.04
CA GLY A 250 -3.18 9.21 13.47
C GLY A 250 -1.96 8.73 14.25
N ASN A 251 -1.94 7.47 14.66
CA ASN A 251 -0.81 6.92 15.40
C ASN A 251 0.15 6.18 14.46
N VAL A 252 1.41 6.55 14.45
CA VAL A 252 2.46 5.76 13.77
C VAL A 252 2.72 4.51 14.60
N LEU A 253 2.43 3.34 14.03
CA LEU A 253 2.63 2.04 14.65
C LEU A 253 4.02 1.48 14.43
N ALA A 254 4.56 1.71 13.24
CA ALA A 254 5.92 1.33 12.86
C ALA A 254 6.46 2.27 11.79
N GLU A 255 7.77 2.49 11.83
CA GLU A 255 8.49 3.33 10.88
C GLU A 255 9.89 2.75 10.68
N SER A 256 10.35 2.64 9.43
CA SER A 256 11.69 2.19 9.11
C SER A 256 12.71 3.33 9.25
N ARG A 257 13.95 2.95 9.54
CA ARG A 257 15.07 3.91 9.52
C ARG A 257 15.41 4.27 8.08
N ARG A 258 15.80 5.52 7.87
CA ARG A 258 16.24 5.98 6.55
C ARG A 258 17.60 5.43 6.18
N PHE A 259 17.82 5.25 4.87
CA PHE A 259 19.05 4.78 4.25
C PHE A 259 19.46 3.36 4.67
N ILE A 260 18.47 2.58 5.08
CA ILE A 260 18.60 1.16 5.39
C ILE A 260 17.36 0.47 4.84
N ASN A 261 17.54 -0.63 4.07
CA ASN A 261 16.41 -1.44 3.62
C ASN A 261 15.87 -2.27 4.79
N GLU A 262 15.06 -1.63 5.61
CA GLU A 262 14.44 -2.21 6.80
C GLU A 262 12.96 -2.43 6.56
N SER A 263 12.54 -3.69 6.54
CA SER A 263 11.13 -4.05 6.53
C SER A 263 10.49 -3.77 7.89
N VAL A 264 9.29 -3.20 7.89
CA VAL A 264 8.55 -2.90 9.12
C VAL A 264 7.21 -3.61 9.17
N TYR A 265 6.80 -3.96 10.38
CA TYR A 265 5.59 -4.72 10.66
C TYR A 265 4.77 -4.03 11.74
N ALA A 266 3.44 -4.05 11.59
CA ALA A 266 2.53 -3.61 12.63
C ALA A 266 1.21 -4.38 12.58
N ASP A 267 0.53 -4.47 13.71
CA ASP A 267 -0.81 -5.04 13.80
C ASP A 267 -1.84 -3.88 13.75
N ALA A 268 -2.56 -3.73 12.65
CA ALA A 268 -3.65 -2.77 12.52
C ALA A 268 -4.91 -3.29 13.23
N ASP A 269 -5.54 -2.44 14.05
CA ASP A 269 -6.78 -2.76 14.77
C ASP A 269 -8.00 -2.26 13.99
N LEU A 270 -8.52 -3.09 13.09
CA LEU A 270 -9.69 -2.75 12.28
C LEU A 270 -10.98 -2.74 13.11
N GLY A 271 -11.01 -3.46 14.23
CA GLY A 271 -12.09 -3.40 15.18
C GLY A 271 -12.22 -2.01 15.80
N ARG A 272 -11.10 -1.40 16.17
CA ARG A 272 -11.05 -0.03 16.66
C ARG A 272 -11.44 0.98 15.56
N ILE A 273 -10.89 0.84 14.36
CA ILE A 273 -11.22 1.73 13.22
C ILE A 273 -12.73 1.75 12.97
N THR A 274 -13.37 0.57 12.87
CA THR A 274 -14.81 0.49 12.63
C THR A 274 -15.64 1.01 13.81
N SER A 275 -15.17 0.84 15.04
CA SER A 275 -15.79 1.39 16.23
C SER A 275 -15.71 2.92 16.28
N GLU A 276 -14.55 3.50 15.96
CA GLU A 276 -14.37 4.96 15.92
C GLU A 276 -15.23 5.59 14.81
N ARG A 277 -15.25 5.02 13.60
CA ARG A 277 -16.13 5.49 12.51
C ARG A 277 -17.61 5.49 12.91
N ARG A 278 -18.06 4.48 13.65
CA ARG A 278 -19.45 4.37 14.17
C ARG A 278 -19.79 5.45 15.17
N ARG A 279 -18.82 5.87 15.99
CA ARG A 279 -19.01 6.94 16.99
C ARG A 279 -18.94 8.34 16.38
N MET A 280 -18.23 8.49 15.27
CA MET A 280 -17.93 9.76 14.64
C MET A 280 -19.09 10.16 13.71
N THR A 281 -20.05 10.95 14.23
CA THR A 281 -21.25 11.35 13.49
C THR A 281 -20.95 12.19 12.24
N THR A 282 -19.75 12.74 12.12
CA THR A 282 -19.26 13.50 10.96
C THR A 282 -18.53 12.65 9.93
N PHE A 283 -18.24 11.37 10.24
CA PHE A 283 -17.73 10.40 9.28
C PHE A 283 -18.93 9.69 8.65
N TYR A 284 -19.08 9.81 7.35
CA TYR A 284 -20.18 9.18 6.63
C TYR A 284 -19.64 8.18 5.59
N HIS A 285 -20.44 7.19 5.31
CA HIS A 285 -20.23 6.27 4.20
C HIS A 285 -21.05 6.77 3.00
N ASP A 286 -20.37 6.96 1.88
CA ASP A 286 -20.99 7.45 0.65
C ASP A 286 -21.38 6.27 -0.25
N THR A 287 -22.67 5.91 -0.20
CA THR A 287 -23.19 4.78 -0.97
C THR A 287 -23.27 5.05 -2.47
N GLU A 288 -23.41 6.32 -2.89
CA GLU A 288 -23.39 6.67 -4.30
C GLU A 288 -21.98 6.51 -4.84
N LEU A 289 -21.00 7.03 -4.14
CA LEU A 289 -19.59 6.86 -4.46
C LEU A 289 -19.17 5.40 -4.43
N GLU A 290 -19.64 4.59 -3.46
CA GLU A 290 -19.35 3.15 -3.40
C GLU A 290 -19.76 2.43 -4.68
N ASN A 291 -20.87 2.82 -5.31
CA ASN A 291 -21.36 2.22 -6.56
C ASN A 291 -20.45 2.49 -7.77
N GLU A 292 -19.56 3.48 -7.69
CA GLU A 292 -18.54 3.76 -8.70
C GLU A 292 -17.33 2.82 -8.59
N TYR A 293 -17.23 2.05 -7.50
CA TYR A 293 -16.11 1.15 -7.24
C TYR A 293 -16.38 -0.28 -7.69
N VAL A 294 -15.36 -0.88 -8.27
CA VAL A 294 -15.34 -2.33 -8.51
C VAL A 294 -14.87 -3.04 -7.23
N ASN A 295 -15.72 -3.91 -6.72
CA ASN A 295 -15.39 -4.75 -5.57
C ASN A 295 -14.73 -6.04 -6.02
N VAL A 296 -13.57 -6.34 -5.46
CA VAL A 296 -12.80 -7.56 -5.71
C VAL A 296 -12.69 -8.35 -4.42
N ASP A 297 -13.32 -9.50 -4.40
CA ASP A 297 -13.29 -10.37 -3.23
C ASP A 297 -11.99 -11.18 -3.15
N PHE A 298 -11.44 -11.28 -1.94
CA PHE A 298 -10.35 -12.18 -1.61
C PHE A 298 -10.57 -12.84 -0.26
N ARG A 299 -9.79 -13.85 0.05
CA ARG A 299 -9.97 -14.61 1.28
C ARG A 299 -8.64 -14.80 2.00
N LEU A 300 -8.68 -14.61 3.32
CA LEU A 300 -7.59 -14.92 4.25
C LEU A 300 -8.11 -15.84 5.37
N ASN A 301 -7.21 -16.63 5.94
CA ASN A 301 -7.58 -17.46 7.09
C ASN A 301 -7.66 -16.61 8.37
N VAL A 302 -8.76 -16.71 9.07
CA VAL A 302 -8.96 -16.06 10.37
C VAL A 302 -8.32 -16.92 11.46
N THR A 303 -7.02 -16.76 11.64
CA THR A 303 -6.24 -17.46 12.66
C THR A 303 -5.92 -16.54 13.84
N GLU A 304 -5.60 -17.12 14.99
CA GLU A 304 -4.97 -16.38 16.08
C GLU A 304 -3.64 -15.79 15.58
N CYS A 305 -3.37 -14.53 15.93
CA CYS A 305 -2.10 -13.92 15.67
C CYS A 305 -1.45 -13.45 16.98
N LYS A 306 -0.13 -13.61 17.05
CA LYS A 306 0.64 -13.00 18.13
C LYS A 306 0.72 -11.51 17.88
N ILE A 307 0.00 -10.73 18.69
CA ILE A 307 -0.04 -9.28 18.59
C ILE A 307 1.28 -8.70 19.12
N MET A 308 1.87 -7.81 18.35
CA MET A 308 3.10 -7.08 18.72
C MET A 308 2.80 -5.81 19.52
N ARG A 309 1.54 -5.34 19.52
CA ARG A 309 1.13 -4.11 20.19
C ARG A 309 1.19 -4.26 21.71
N LYS A 310 1.64 -3.19 22.37
CA LYS A 310 1.55 -3.07 23.82
C LYS A 310 0.40 -2.14 24.15
N TYR A 311 -0.47 -2.59 25.05
CA TYR A 311 -1.54 -1.78 25.60
C TYR A 311 -1.23 -1.45 27.06
N ASP A 312 -1.60 -0.23 27.46
CA ASP A 312 -1.57 0.12 28.87
C ASP A 312 -2.58 -0.76 29.63
N ILE A 313 -2.16 -1.36 30.74
CA ILE A 313 -3.03 -2.15 31.60
C ILE A 313 -4.02 -1.29 32.39
N THR A 314 -3.80 0.04 32.41
CA THR A 314 -4.67 1.03 33.04
C THR A 314 -5.48 1.78 31.98
N PRO A 315 -6.64 1.26 31.50
CA PRO A 315 -7.38 1.81 30.36
C PRO A 315 -8.01 3.19 30.67
N PHE A 316 -8.07 3.57 31.93
CA PHE A 316 -8.69 4.82 32.38
C PHE A 316 -7.63 5.72 32.99
N CYS A 317 -6.69 6.20 32.34
CA CYS A 317 -5.71 7.25 32.69
C CYS A 317 -5.76 7.81 34.15
N LEU A 318 -6.14 6.98 35.10
CA LEU A 318 -6.10 7.26 36.53
C LEU A 318 -4.65 7.10 36.96
N LEU A 319 -3.90 8.17 36.87
CA LEU A 319 -2.57 8.25 37.46
C LEU A 319 -2.75 8.15 38.97
N TYR A 320 -2.19 7.12 39.57
CA TYR A 320 -2.07 6.99 41.04
C TYR A 320 -1.33 8.17 41.71
N THR A 321 -0.81 9.07 40.91
CA THR A 321 -0.06 10.26 41.35
C THR A 321 -0.92 11.51 41.50
N SER A 322 -2.20 11.47 41.13
CA SER A 322 -3.12 12.61 41.34
C SER A 322 -4.22 12.16 42.27
N PRO A 323 -4.15 12.42 43.58
CA PRO A 323 -5.23 12.12 44.50
C PRO A 323 -6.49 12.85 44.01
N SER A 324 -7.58 12.11 43.88
CA SER A 324 -8.89 12.68 43.58
C SER A 324 -9.20 13.74 44.66
N PRO A 325 -9.75 14.91 44.31
CA PRO A 325 -10.22 15.87 45.31
C PRO A 325 -11.29 15.31 46.27
N ARG A 326 -11.76 14.10 46.02
CA ARG A 326 -12.70 13.36 46.88
C ARG A 326 -12.00 12.45 47.90
N ASP A 327 -10.70 12.27 47.76
CA ASP A 327 -9.88 11.43 48.67
C ASP A 327 -9.05 12.26 49.66
N SER A 328 -9.31 13.57 49.74
CA SER A 328 -8.71 14.51 50.70
C SER A 328 -9.73 14.92 51.77
#